data_6c1d629dc10eb08b9b8db2e75fbd8a63
#
_entry.id   6c1d629dc10eb08b9b8db2e75fbd8a63
#
_cell.length_a   1.000
_cell.length_b   1.000
_cell.length_c   1.000
_cell.angle_alpha   90.00
_cell.angle_beta   90.00
_cell.angle_gamma   90.00
#
_symmetry.space_group_name_H-M   'P 1'
#
loop_
_entity.id
_entity.type
_entity.pdbx_description
1 polymer ?
#
loop_
_entity_poly.entity_id
_entity_poly.type
_entity_poly.pdbx_seq_one_letter_code
_entity_poly.pdbx_strand_id
1 'polypeptide(L)'
;MRLIKKQSNDVNETVITFEYKKWNDELEEIVGFIKGKKEYIPGYNEDKALCNIKVDDILYFEAVGELVFAYTKDSVYEVKMRLYQAEEQVENNGILRASKSMLVNIRKIESLKSALNGRMMATMVNGEEIMISRAYSKNIIGYIKSA
;
A
#
# COMPACT_ATOMS: atom_id res chain seq x y z
N MET A 1 10.56 24.66 10.22
CA MET A 1 11.51 23.54 10.03
C MET A 1 12.92 24.06 9.74
N ARG A 2 13.93 23.43 10.29
CA ARG A 2 15.33 23.77 10.04
C ARG A 2 16.09 22.52 9.63
N LEU A 3 16.83 22.59 8.54
CA LEU A 3 17.63 21.48 8.04
C LEU A 3 19.08 21.63 8.49
N ILE A 4 19.60 20.62 9.20
CA ILE A 4 20.98 20.55 9.63
C ILE A 4 21.64 19.35 8.97
N LYS A 5 22.77 19.57 8.30
CA LYS A 5 23.57 18.50 7.67
C LYS A 5 24.83 18.29 8.51
N LYS A 6 25.13 17.02 8.82
CA LYS A 6 26.32 16.66 9.57
C LYS A 6 27.02 15.49 8.86
N GLN A 7 28.27 15.69 8.52
CA GLN A 7 29.13 14.61 8.01
C GLN A 7 29.77 13.88 9.18
N SER A 8 29.77 12.57 9.14
CA SER A 8 30.39 11.71 10.16
C SER A 8 31.08 10.52 9.50
N ASN A 9 32.30 10.21 9.95
CA ASN A 9 33.03 9.03 9.49
C ASN A 9 32.65 7.77 10.29
N ASP A 10 31.80 7.90 11.31
CA ASP A 10 31.40 6.80 12.21
C ASP A 10 30.20 6.02 11.71
N VAL A 11 29.61 6.44 10.56
CA VAL A 11 28.43 5.78 9.99
C VAL A 11 28.79 5.04 8.70
N ASN A 12 28.27 3.82 8.54
CA ASN A 12 28.46 2.99 7.35
C ASN A 12 27.36 3.20 6.30
N GLU A 13 26.32 3.92 6.63
CA GLU A 13 25.19 4.23 5.75
C GLU A 13 24.66 5.63 6.03
N THR A 14 23.90 6.17 5.11
CA THR A 14 23.24 7.46 5.31
C THR A 14 22.11 7.29 6.35
N VAL A 15 22.18 8.07 7.42
CA VAL A 15 21.18 8.10 8.48
C VAL A 15 20.47 9.46 8.44
N ILE A 16 19.16 9.45 8.48
CA ILE A 16 18.35 10.66 8.61
C ILE A 16 17.67 10.62 9.97
N THR A 17 17.96 11.62 10.79
CA THR A 17 17.41 11.75 12.14
C THR A 17 16.50 12.97 12.20
N PHE A 18 15.33 12.78 12.79
CA PHE A 18 14.37 13.87 13.01
C PHE A 18 14.33 14.22 14.49
N GLU A 19 14.56 15.49 14.79
CA GLU A 19 14.31 16.03 16.12
C GLU A 19 13.03 16.85 16.06
N TYR A 20 12.05 16.50 16.88
CA TYR A 20 10.74 17.15 16.86
C TYR A 20 10.14 17.24 18.26
N LYS A 21 9.33 18.24 18.47
CA LYS A 21 8.62 18.44 19.74
C LYS A 21 7.34 17.63 19.80
N LYS A 22 6.63 17.57 18.67
CA LYS A 22 5.39 16.81 18.51
C LYS A 22 5.29 16.33 17.07
N TRP A 23 4.94 15.05 16.89
CA TRP A 23 4.69 14.50 15.55
C TRP A 23 3.54 15.26 14.89
N ASN A 24 3.69 15.60 13.61
CA ASN A 24 2.72 16.39 12.86
C ASN A 24 2.64 15.96 11.39
N ASP A 25 1.69 16.55 10.66
CA ASP A 25 1.44 16.21 9.26
C ASP A 25 2.62 16.52 8.35
N GLU A 26 3.38 17.58 8.64
CA GLU A 26 4.60 17.91 7.88
C GLU A 26 5.65 16.81 7.98
N LEU A 27 5.88 16.29 9.18
CA LEU A 27 6.79 15.17 9.40
C LEU A 27 6.29 13.88 8.72
N GLU A 28 4.99 13.63 8.78
CA GLU A 28 4.38 12.48 8.12
C GLU A 28 4.61 12.52 6.60
N GLU A 29 4.42 13.67 5.97
CA GLU A 29 4.68 13.85 4.54
C GLU A 29 6.14 13.63 4.18
N ILE A 30 7.06 14.22 4.94
CA ILE A 30 8.51 14.11 4.71
C ILE A 30 8.96 12.66 4.85
N VAL A 31 8.57 11.99 5.92
CA VAL A 31 8.92 10.57 6.14
C VAL A 31 8.29 9.70 5.06
N GLY A 32 7.05 9.96 4.67
CA GLY A 32 6.38 9.26 3.59
C GLY A 32 7.12 9.39 2.26
N PHE A 33 7.55 10.60 1.92
CA PHE A 33 8.35 10.86 0.73
C PHE A 33 9.67 10.08 0.74
N ILE A 34 10.38 10.12 1.86
CA ILE A 34 11.65 9.39 2.04
C ILE A 34 11.43 7.88 1.91
N LYS A 35 10.34 7.35 2.45
CA LYS A 35 9.99 5.93 2.37
C LYS A 35 9.47 5.51 0.98
N GLY A 36 9.33 6.45 0.06
CA GLY A 36 8.83 6.18 -1.30
C GLY A 36 7.33 5.95 -1.39
N LYS A 37 6.55 6.44 -0.42
CA LYS A 37 5.08 6.38 -0.50
C LYS A 37 4.59 7.26 -1.62
N LYS A 38 3.60 6.74 -2.37
CA LYS A 38 2.89 7.48 -3.40
C LYS A 38 1.63 8.10 -2.80
N GLU A 39 1.36 9.37 -3.11
CA GLU A 39 0.11 10.01 -2.70
C GLU A 39 -1.02 9.67 -3.68
N TYR A 40 -0.70 9.71 -4.97
CA TYR A 40 -1.65 9.43 -6.06
C TYR A 40 -1.06 8.51 -7.11
N ILE A 41 -1.94 7.77 -7.79
CA ILE A 41 -1.62 7.05 -9.02
C ILE A 41 -2.68 7.36 -10.08
N PRO A 42 -2.35 7.34 -11.38
CA PRO A 42 -3.32 7.57 -12.43
C PRO A 42 -4.19 6.34 -12.65
N GLY A 43 -5.44 6.57 -12.97
CA GLY A 43 -6.38 5.53 -13.39
C GLY A 43 -7.54 6.12 -14.16
N TYR A 44 -8.29 5.26 -14.83
CA TYR A 44 -9.44 5.65 -15.65
C TYR A 44 -10.73 5.18 -14.99
N ASN A 45 -11.68 6.10 -14.83
CA ASN A 45 -12.99 5.76 -14.28
C ASN A 45 -13.89 5.07 -15.33
N GLU A 46 -15.13 4.77 -14.95
CA GLU A 46 -16.11 4.13 -15.84
C GLU A 46 -16.41 4.96 -17.10
N ASP A 47 -16.32 6.28 -17.03
CA ASP A 47 -16.49 7.19 -18.16
C ASP A 47 -15.23 7.37 -18.99
N LYS A 48 -14.19 6.57 -18.70
CA LYS A 48 -12.86 6.62 -19.33
C LYS A 48 -12.15 7.96 -19.15
N ALA A 49 -12.48 8.70 -18.09
CA ALA A 49 -11.77 9.90 -17.71
C ALA A 49 -10.55 9.54 -16.88
N LEU A 50 -9.42 10.18 -17.18
CA LEU A 50 -8.20 10.03 -16.41
C LEU A 50 -8.36 10.74 -15.06
N CYS A 51 -8.12 10.00 -14.00
CA CYS A 51 -8.28 10.48 -12.62
C CYS A 51 -6.99 10.29 -11.83
N ASN A 52 -6.76 11.16 -10.86
CA ASN A 52 -5.77 10.93 -9.82
C ASN A 52 -6.43 10.14 -8.70
N ILE A 53 -6.01 8.89 -8.53
CA ILE A 53 -6.53 8.04 -7.46
C ILE A 53 -5.67 8.24 -6.23
N LYS A 54 -6.30 8.65 -5.12
CA LYS A 54 -5.60 8.73 -3.83
C LYS A 54 -5.28 7.31 -3.36
N VAL A 55 -3.99 7.00 -3.22
CA VAL A 55 -3.54 5.63 -2.90
C VAL A 55 -4.10 5.16 -1.57
N ASP A 56 -4.20 6.05 -0.58
CA ASP A 56 -4.76 5.71 0.74
C ASP A 56 -6.24 5.28 0.68
N ASP A 57 -6.96 5.64 -0.38
CA ASP A 57 -8.37 5.25 -0.56
C ASP A 57 -8.52 3.89 -1.24
N ILE A 58 -7.45 3.33 -1.78
CA ILE A 58 -7.51 2.05 -2.48
C ILE A 58 -7.61 0.91 -1.46
N LEU A 59 -8.61 0.06 -1.63
CA LEU A 59 -8.81 -1.13 -0.81
C LEU A 59 -7.97 -2.30 -1.34
N TYR A 60 -8.03 -2.51 -2.64
CA TYR A 60 -7.28 -3.59 -3.29
C TYR A 60 -7.16 -3.34 -4.80
N PHE A 61 -6.24 -4.07 -5.42
CA PHE A 61 -6.12 -4.18 -6.88
C PHE A 61 -6.43 -5.59 -7.29
N GLU A 62 -7.03 -5.74 -8.45
CA GLU A 62 -7.30 -7.04 -9.05
C GLU A 62 -6.93 -7.05 -10.54
N ALA A 63 -6.19 -8.07 -10.94
CA ALA A 63 -5.91 -8.34 -12.35
C ALA A 63 -6.99 -9.29 -12.88
N VAL A 64 -7.65 -8.88 -13.97
CA VAL A 64 -8.66 -9.66 -14.67
C VAL A 64 -8.22 -9.75 -16.14
N GLY A 65 -7.72 -10.92 -16.54
CA GLY A 65 -7.09 -11.07 -17.83
C GLY A 65 -5.86 -10.17 -17.94
N GLU A 66 -5.82 -9.31 -18.93
CA GLU A 66 -4.72 -8.34 -19.14
C GLU A 66 -4.98 -6.98 -18.50
N LEU A 67 -6.14 -6.80 -17.86
CA LEU A 67 -6.53 -5.54 -17.24
C LEU A 67 -6.26 -5.59 -15.75
N VAL A 68 -5.95 -4.42 -15.17
CA VAL A 68 -5.75 -4.24 -13.74
C VAL A 68 -6.69 -3.13 -13.26
N PHE A 69 -7.41 -3.42 -12.18
CA PHE A 69 -8.35 -2.48 -11.58
C PHE A 69 -7.95 -2.14 -10.15
N ALA A 70 -8.12 -0.88 -9.78
CA ALA A 70 -8.00 -0.39 -8.41
C ALA A 70 -9.41 -0.11 -7.88
N TYR A 71 -9.71 -0.67 -6.70
CA TYR A 71 -11.01 -0.56 -6.06
C TYR A 71 -10.90 0.35 -4.84
N THR A 72 -11.75 1.36 -4.79
CA THR A 72 -11.95 2.19 -3.61
C THR A 72 -13.31 1.87 -3.00
N LYS A 73 -13.68 2.54 -1.92
CA LYS A 73 -14.98 2.34 -1.28
C LYS A 73 -16.14 2.56 -2.26
N ASP A 74 -16.05 3.57 -3.11
CA ASP A 74 -17.14 4.02 -3.95
C ASP A 74 -16.90 3.89 -5.46
N SER A 75 -15.70 3.54 -5.88
CA SER A 75 -15.31 3.60 -7.29
C SER A 75 -14.37 2.49 -7.71
N VAL A 76 -14.35 2.21 -8.99
CA VAL A 76 -13.42 1.27 -9.64
C VAL A 76 -12.70 2.02 -10.74
N TYR A 77 -11.39 1.85 -10.82
CA TYR A 77 -10.54 2.49 -11.82
C TYR A 77 -9.72 1.44 -12.55
N GLU A 78 -9.60 1.59 -13.86
CA GLU A 78 -8.63 0.80 -14.61
C GLU A 78 -7.27 1.48 -14.55
N VAL A 79 -6.23 0.76 -14.13
CA VAL A 79 -4.87 1.25 -14.14
C VAL A 79 -4.11 0.63 -15.31
N LYS A 80 -3.43 1.45 -16.10
CA LYS A 80 -2.75 1.03 -17.32
C LYS A 80 -1.34 0.53 -17.01
N MET A 81 -1.26 -0.51 -16.17
CA MET A 81 -0.01 -1.17 -15.83
C MET A 81 -0.27 -2.61 -15.44
N ARG A 82 0.76 -3.43 -15.48
CA ARG A 82 0.69 -4.82 -14.99
C ARG A 82 0.62 -4.81 -13.47
N LEU A 83 0.09 -5.89 -12.88
CA LEU A 83 -0.08 -5.98 -11.44
C LEU A 83 1.25 -5.85 -10.68
N TYR A 84 2.33 -6.47 -11.18
CA TYR A 84 3.65 -6.35 -10.56
C TYR A 84 4.19 -4.92 -10.57
N GLN A 85 3.86 -4.14 -11.61
CA GLN A 85 4.24 -2.72 -11.70
C GLN A 85 3.46 -1.89 -10.68
N ALA A 86 2.17 -2.16 -10.52
CA ALA A 86 1.36 -1.52 -9.47
C ALA A 86 1.92 -1.87 -8.09
N GLU A 87 2.27 -3.13 -7.85
CA GLU A 87 2.87 -3.59 -6.60
C GLU A 87 4.12 -2.79 -6.23
N GLU A 88 5.04 -2.61 -7.18
CA GLU A 88 6.26 -1.83 -6.98
C GLU A 88 5.96 -0.38 -6.60
N GLN A 89 4.92 0.21 -7.18
CA GLN A 89 4.57 1.60 -6.91
C GLN A 89 3.92 1.83 -5.55
N VAL A 90 3.17 0.86 -5.04
CA VAL A 90 2.34 1.05 -3.85
C VAL A 90 2.75 0.22 -2.63
N GLU A 91 3.79 -0.61 -2.73
CA GLU A 91 4.22 -1.45 -1.61
C GLU A 91 4.61 -0.64 -0.37
N ASN A 92 5.24 0.51 -0.56
CA ASN A 92 5.61 1.40 0.55
C ASN A 92 4.39 2.08 1.20
N ASN A 93 3.24 2.02 0.56
CA ASN A 93 1.97 2.46 1.12
C ASN A 93 1.27 1.36 1.94
N GLY A 94 1.87 0.18 2.05
CA GLY A 94 1.26 -0.95 2.74
C GLY A 94 0.24 -1.69 1.88
N ILE A 95 0.33 -1.58 0.56
CA ILE A 95 -0.49 -2.36 -0.38
C ILE A 95 0.39 -3.49 -0.90
N LEU A 96 0.06 -4.70 -0.50
CA LEU A 96 0.92 -5.88 -0.66
C LEU A 96 0.24 -6.97 -1.48
N ARG A 97 1.05 -7.85 -2.05
CA ARG A 97 0.54 -9.00 -2.79
C ARG A 97 -0.30 -9.90 -1.87
N ALA A 98 -1.53 -10.19 -2.27
CA ALA A 98 -2.45 -11.10 -1.58
C ALA A 98 -2.57 -12.44 -2.30
N SER A 99 -2.45 -12.44 -3.63
CA SER A 99 -2.49 -13.62 -4.48
C SER A 99 -1.82 -13.32 -5.81
N LYS A 100 -1.82 -14.29 -6.71
CA LYS A 100 -1.28 -14.06 -8.08
C LYS A 100 -1.98 -12.91 -8.81
N SER A 101 -3.25 -12.65 -8.47
CA SER A 101 -4.08 -11.67 -9.18
C SER A 101 -4.50 -10.48 -8.34
N MET A 102 -4.07 -10.38 -7.07
CA MET A 102 -4.56 -9.32 -6.17
C MET A 102 -3.45 -8.70 -5.33
N LEU A 103 -3.59 -7.38 -5.10
CA LEU A 103 -2.88 -6.64 -4.06
C LEU A 103 -3.91 -6.15 -3.06
N VAL A 104 -3.59 -6.17 -1.78
CA VAL A 104 -4.49 -5.72 -0.71
C VAL A 104 -3.85 -4.62 0.11
N ASN A 105 -4.63 -3.59 0.43
CA ASN A 105 -4.20 -2.53 1.33
C ASN A 105 -4.36 -3.02 2.77
N ILE A 106 -3.25 -3.32 3.44
CA ILE A 106 -3.29 -3.84 4.81
C ILE A 106 -3.88 -2.87 5.82
N ARG A 107 -3.79 -1.58 5.57
CA ARG A 107 -4.39 -0.54 6.44
C ARG A 107 -5.92 -0.52 6.36
N LYS A 108 -6.48 -1.13 5.33
CA LYS A 108 -7.93 -1.24 5.11
C LYS A 108 -8.49 -2.61 5.47
N ILE A 109 -7.66 -3.48 6.05
CA ILE A 109 -8.10 -4.76 6.58
C ILE A 109 -8.65 -4.53 7.99
N GLU A 110 -9.90 -4.91 8.22
CA GLU A 110 -10.52 -4.87 9.53
C GLU A 110 -10.12 -6.08 10.37
N SER A 111 -10.10 -7.27 9.76
CA SER A 111 -9.74 -8.51 10.43
C SER A 111 -9.17 -9.56 9.48
N LEU A 112 -8.32 -10.43 10.04
CA LEU A 112 -7.79 -11.61 9.35
C LEU A 112 -8.24 -12.86 10.10
N LYS A 113 -8.71 -13.84 9.36
CA LYS A 113 -9.14 -15.12 9.88
C LYS A 113 -8.48 -16.27 9.11
N SER A 114 -8.03 -17.28 9.81
CA SER A 114 -7.47 -18.48 9.18
C SER A 114 -8.52 -19.17 8.31
N ALA A 115 -8.10 -19.61 7.14
CA ALA A 115 -8.89 -20.42 6.22
C ALA A 115 -8.17 -21.73 5.93
N LEU A 116 -8.79 -22.59 5.14
CA LEU A 116 -8.21 -23.89 4.80
C LEU A 116 -6.88 -23.77 4.05
N ASN A 117 -6.01 -24.75 4.26
CA ASN A 117 -4.74 -24.92 3.53
C ASN A 117 -3.76 -23.74 3.68
N GLY A 118 -3.71 -23.12 4.85
CA GLY A 118 -2.79 -22.03 5.14
C GLY A 118 -3.17 -20.69 4.53
N ARG A 119 -4.35 -20.60 3.92
CA ARG A 119 -4.90 -19.34 3.42
C ARG A 119 -5.47 -18.51 4.56
N MET A 120 -5.66 -17.25 4.31
CA MET A 120 -6.30 -16.31 5.24
C MET A 120 -7.45 -15.60 4.55
N MET A 121 -8.51 -15.34 5.29
CA MET A 121 -9.61 -14.50 4.82
C MET A 121 -9.48 -13.13 5.46
N ALA A 122 -9.31 -12.10 4.63
CA ALA A 122 -9.28 -10.70 5.07
C ALA A 122 -10.67 -10.09 4.89
N THR A 123 -11.19 -9.52 5.97
CA THR A 123 -12.40 -8.70 5.89
C THR A 123 -11.97 -7.26 5.83
N MET A 124 -12.33 -6.59 4.73
CA MET A 124 -12.00 -5.19 4.51
C MET A 124 -12.95 -4.26 5.28
N VAL A 125 -12.54 -3.01 5.46
CA VAL A 125 -13.34 -2.01 6.20
C VAL A 125 -14.72 -1.75 5.58
N ASN A 126 -14.90 -2.07 4.28
CA ASN A 126 -16.20 -1.97 3.60
C ASN A 126 -17.03 -3.26 3.65
N GLY A 127 -16.56 -4.27 4.38
CA GLY A 127 -17.24 -5.56 4.52
C GLY A 127 -16.91 -6.61 3.47
N GLU A 128 -16.17 -6.25 2.41
CA GLU A 128 -15.75 -7.23 1.42
C GLU A 128 -14.74 -8.21 2.00
N GLU A 129 -14.79 -9.45 1.54
CA GLU A 129 -13.85 -10.50 1.94
C GLU A 129 -12.88 -10.80 0.80
N ILE A 130 -11.59 -10.85 1.14
CA ILE A 130 -10.51 -11.15 0.19
C ILE A 130 -9.73 -12.34 0.70
N MET A 131 -9.57 -13.37 -0.15
CA MET A 131 -8.76 -14.53 0.16
C MET A 131 -7.29 -14.21 -0.10
N ILE A 132 -6.47 -14.37 0.94
CA ILE A 132 -5.02 -14.25 0.84
C ILE A 132 -4.45 -15.65 0.66
N SER A 133 -3.67 -15.85 -0.39
CA SER A 133 -3.08 -17.15 -0.67
C SER A 133 -2.01 -17.50 0.36
N ARG A 134 -1.79 -18.81 0.53
CA ARG A 134 -0.80 -19.34 1.47
C ARG A 134 0.58 -18.73 1.29
N ALA A 135 1.01 -18.49 0.04
CA ALA A 135 2.33 -17.94 -0.28
C ALA A 135 2.58 -16.55 0.31
N TYR A 136 1.51 -15.77 0.52
CA TYR A 136 1.62 -14.36 0.95
C TYR A 136 1.12 -14.11 2.37
N SER A 137 0.48 -15.10 3.00
CA SER A 137 -0.13 -14.95 4.33
C SER A 137 0.86 -14.50 5.40
N LYS A 138 2.04 -15.11 5.46
CA LYS A 138 3.06 -14.77 6.47
C LYS A 138 3.55 -13.34 6.33
N ASN A 139 3.76 -12.88 5.10
CA ASN A 139 4.23 -11.53 4.83
C ASN A 139 3.21 -10.49 5.30
N ILE A 140 1.93 -10.72 4.99
CA ILE A 140 0.85 -9.81 5.39
C ILE A 140 0.68 -9.79 6.91
N ILE A 141 0.68 -10.95 7.56
CA ILE A 141 0.60 -11.04 9.02
C ILE A 141 1.76 -10.30 9.66
N GLY A 142 2.97 -10.47 9.13
CA GLY A 142 4.17 -9.79 9.63
C GLY A 142 4.04 -8.27 9.57
N TYR A 143 3.51 -7.73 8.49
CA TYR A 143 3.26 -6.30 8.34
C TYR A 143 2.26 -5.78 9.36
N ILE A 144 1.16 -6.48 9.56
CA ILE A 144 0.13 -6.08 10.53
C ILE A 144 0.67 -6.08 11.95
N LYS A 145 1.45 -7.09 12.32
CA LYS A 145 2.03 -7.21 13.67
C LYS A 145 3.15 -6.22 13.95
N SER A 146 3.85 -5.73 12.92
CA SER A 146 4.97 -4.79 13.07
C SER A 146 4.53 -3.32 13.07
N ALA A 147 3.29 -3.06 12.74
CA ALA A 147 2.74 -1.72 12.67
C ALA A 147 2.45 -1.13 14.05
#